data_7003b3e552c6c8377a918c672cc49004
#
_entry.id   7003b3e552c6c8377a918c672cc49004
#
_cell.length_a   1.000
_cell.length_b   1.000
_cell.length_c   1.000
_cell.angle_alpha   90.00
_cell.angle_beta   90.00
_cell.angle_gamma   90.00
#
_symmetry.space_group_name_H-M   'P 1'
#
loop_
_entity.id
_entity.type
_entity.pdbx_description
1 polymer ?
#
loop_
_entity_poly.entity_id
_entity_poly.type
_entity_poly.pdbx_seq_one_letter_code
_entity_poly.pdbx_strand_id
1 'polypeptide(L)'
;FLEAEKSVPYTQEAMQASFYRLLCYNELKQKDLPQRAQSFLNHYAKAFPTSELHDMVRLMAAENLFSSNPADAARFYASIDFDKVPPKMRADILYKSAWAIAQAGNRGVAAKLLTDFINDFPKDPRICEALTLRGDMYAKTKKEAEALMDFDRVIARWPKAESAAAAWQRAAQIYAGRQDMANMAKYYEGLIQNFPKASPAALAEAHFLLGRAAFDQGDFKSSISHMAEAKTLDPQKYGEQVNVLSVLSYHKLQDVNKLKEALETLQKENPSAVARVPDVIPAWLGLQAYGMKDLETADKYMTWATQNDQLQNVKKVIWRNLAKVRLALRKYDRALVASNNFLKDEDQPYRRADGMLDKASILLGLGKYADARKTAEDALALGVEGPLMASLKIVLGDISYAEKKFDEAAKHYGVTDELFVNDDELKPKD
;
A
#
# COMPACT_ATOMS: atom_id res chain seq x y z
N PHE A 1 52.31 25.34 27.20
CA PHE A 1 52.13 25.43 25.73
C PHE A 1 51.62 26.81 25.30
N LEU A 2 50.63 27.40 25.99
CA LEU A 2 50.09 28.74 25.64
C LEU A 2 51.14 29.85 25.70
N GLU A 3 52.04 29.81 26.67
CA GLU A 3 53.10 30.77 26.80
C GLU A 3 54.15 30.61 25.69
N ALA A 4 54.53 29.38 25.33
CA ALA A 4 55.43 29.11 24.23
C ALA A 4 54.88 29.56 22.87
N GLU A 5 53.56 29.38 22.65
CA GLU A 5 52.88 29.81 21.43
C GLU A 5 52.83 31.36 21.29
N LYS A 6 52.65 32.06 22.41
CA LYS A 6 52.57 33.52 22.42
C LYS A 6 53.92 34.22 22.32
N SER A 7 54.95 33.57 22.78
CA SER A 7 56.33 34.23 22.86
C SER A 7 56.97 34.38 21.48
N VAL A 8 56.77 33.43 20.58
CA VAL A 8 57.34 33.37 19.23
C VAL A 8 56.35 32.80 18.20
N PRO A 9 55.31 33.55 17.85
CA PRO A 9 54.32 33.09 16.90
C PRO A 9 54.95 32.80 15.53
N TYR A 10 54.40 31.80 14.79
CA TYR A 10 54.87 31.35 13.49
C TYR A 10 56.26 30.66 13.48
N THR A 11 56.74 30.14 14.60
CA THR A 11 57.89 29.25 14.62
C THR A 11 57.45 27.76 14.67
N GLN A 12 58.40 26.88 14.38
CA GLN A 12 58.16 25.44 14.44
C GLN A 12 57.85 25.00 15.88
N GLU A 13 58.52 25.58 16.87
CA GLU A 13 58.30 25.33 18.27
C GLU A 13 56.91 25.77 18.75
N ALA A 14 56.43 26.93 18.28
CA ALA A 14 55.10 27.44 18.58
C ALA A 14 54.01 26.51 17.96
N MET A 15 54.23 26.04 16.73
CA MET A 15 53.33 25.08 16.07
C MET A 15 53.30 23.76 16.84
N GLN A 16 54.46 23.22 17.27
CA GLN A 16 54.50 22.01 18.08
C GLN A 16 53.81 22.18 19.44
N ALA A 17 54.04 23.30 20.11
CA ALA A 17 53.36 23.60 21.37
C ALA A 17 51.84 23.68 21.23
N SER A 18 51.37 24.33 20.16
CA SER A 18 49.92 24.39 19.84
C SER A 18 49.35 23.01 19.54
N PHE A 19 50.08 22.19 18.79
CA PHE A 19 49.68 20.79 18.53
C PHE A 19 49.56 19.96 19.82
N TYR A 20 50.57 19.99 20.72
CA TYR A 20 50.50 19.28 21.99
C TYR A 20 49.35 19.77 22.87
N ARG A 21 49.00 21.06 22.79
CA ARG A 21 47.79 21.56 23.46
C ARG A 21 46.51 20.98 22.88
N LEU A 22 46.43 20.81 21.56
CA LEU A 22 45.28 20.12 20.92
C LEU A 22 45.20 18.64 21.34
N LEU A 23 46.33 17.94 21.48
CA LEU A 23 46.36 16.60 22.02
C LEU A 23 45.77 16.54 23.45
N CYS A 24 46.14 17.48 24.31
CA CYS A 24 45.57 17.55 25.67
C CYS A 24 44.06 17.81 25.61
N TYR A 25 43.56 18.65 24.74
CA TYR A 25 42.13 18.90 24.55
C TYR A 25 41.39 17.68 24.00
N ASN A 26 42.03 16.90 23.16
CA ASN A 26 41.49 15.64 22.66
C ASN A 26 41.34 14.59 23.79
N GLU A 27 42.38 14.43 24.61
CA GLU A 27 42.31 13.55 25.79
C GLU A 27 41.23 13.99 26.79
N LEU A 28 41.06 15.29 26.97
CA LEU A 28 40.00 15.86 27.80
C LEU A 28 38.61 15.82 27.15
N LYS A 29 38.48 15.30 25.93
CA LYS A 29 37.24 15.21 25.13
C LYS A 29 36.49 16.56 25.03
N GLN A 30 37.25 17.64 24.85
CA GLN A 30 36.68 18.98 24.75
C GLN A 30 35.82 19.11 23.48
N LYS A 31 34.60 19.61 23.63
CA LYS A 31 33.63 19.74 22.53
C LYS A 31 34.06 20.81 21.49
N ASP A 32 34.88 21.76 21.86
CA ASP A 32 35.38 22.83 20.99
C ASP A 32 36.70 22.48 20.27
N LEU A 33 37.15 21.20 20.40
CA LEU A 33 38.34 20.71 19.69
C LEU A 33 38.32 20.96 18.19
N PRO A 34 37.22 20.73 17.44
CA PRO A 34 37.20 21.01 16.01
C PRO A 34 37.42 22.48 15.65
N GLN A 35 36.88 23.42 16.41
CA GLN A 35 37.08 24.85 16.21
C GLN A 35 38.52 25.24 16.47
N ARG A 36 39.15 24.70 17.51
CA ARG A 36 40.58 24.92 17.82
C ARG A 36 41.50 24.30 16.77
N ALA A 37 41.15 23.12 16.28
CA ALA A 37 41.83 22.46 15.17
C ALA A 37 41.79 23.32 13.89
N GLN A 38 40.60 23.84 13.57
CA GLN A 38 40.45 24.76 12.44
C GLN A 38 41.32 26.04 12.60
N SER A 39 41.36 26.61 13.82
CA SER A 39 42.21 27.77 14.13
C SER A 39 43.69 27.45 13.94
N PHE A 40 44.15 26.27 14.40
CA PHE A 40 45.52 25.81 14.18
C PHE A 40 45.84 25.71 12.68
N LEU A 41 44.97 25.07 11.90
CA LEU A 41 45.17 24.92 10.45
C LEU A 41 45.22 26.28 9.75
N ASN A 42 44.32 27.19 10.08
CA ASN A 42 44.30 28.54 9.51
C ASN A 42 45.59 29.34 9.82
N HIS A 43 46.16 29.11 11.00
CA HIS A 43 47.31 29.84 11.47
C HIS A 43 48.63 29.30 10.88
N TYR A 44 48.81 27.97 10.86
CA TYR A 44 50.09 27.34 10.54
C TYR A 44 50.19 26.74 9.13
N ALA A 45 49.07 26.45 8.43
CA ALA A 45 49.11 25.75 7.13
C ALA A 45 49.87 26.50 6.05
N LYS A 46 49.82 27.84 6.07
CA LYS A 46 50.57 28.67 5.10
C LYS A 46 52.07 28.81 5.46
N ALA A 47 52.37 28.84 6.75
CA ALA A 47 53.74 29.01 7.23
C ALA A 47 54.54 27.68 7.10
N PHE A 48 53.89 26.53 7.29
CA PHE A 48 54.49 25.21 7.29
C PHE A 48 53.72 24.23 6.39
N PRO A 49 53.62 24.45 5.07
CA PRO A 49 52.71 23.70 4.18
C PRO A 49 53.01 22.19 4.10
N THR A 50 54.22 21.75 4.43
CA THR A 50 54.64 20.35 4.35
C THR A 50 54.58 19.62 5.69
N SER A 51 54.08 20.27 6.75
CA SER A 51 54.07 19.67 8.09
C SER A 51 53.04 18.52 8.18
N GLU A 52 53.48 17.36 8.65
CA GLU A 52 52.64 16.20 8.93
C GLU A 52 51.63 16.46 10.06
N LEU A 53 51.87 17.45 10.92
CA LEU A 53 50.99 17.81 12.01
C LEU A 53 49.60 18.28 11.51
N HIS A 54 49.49 18.81 10.29
CA HIS A 54 48.24 19.26 9.73
C HIS A 54 47.26 18.07 9.53
N ASP A 55 47.74 16.94 9.02
CA ASP A 55 46.91 15.76 8.81
C ASP A 55 46.52 15.10 10.13
N MET A 56 47.44 15.12 11.14
CA MET A 56 47.12 14.67 12.50
C MET A 56 46.05 15.56 13.18
N VAL A 57 46.12 16.90 12.99
CA VAL A 57 45.10 17.82 13.52
C VAL A 57 43.76 17.64 12.82
N ARG A 58 43.76 17.46 11.49
CA ARG A 58 42.54 17.13 10.72
C ARG A 58 41.91 15.84 11.21
N LEU A 59 42.75 14.83 11.43
CA LEU A 59 42.26 13.52 11.93
C LEU A 59 41.65 13.67 13.31
N MET A 60 42.29 14.34 14.26
CA MET A 60 41.72 14.56 15.61
C MET A 60 40.36 15.27 15.54
N ALA A 61 40.26 16.32 14.72
CA ALA A 61 38.99 17.03 14.56
C ALA A 61 37.91 16.15 13.93
N ALA A 62 38.28 15.37 12.90
CA ALA A 62 37.36 14.46 12.23
C ALA A 62 36.84 13.35 13.18
N GLU A 63 37.74 12.72 13.94
CA GLU A 63 37.37 11.67 14.92
C GLU A 63 36.47 12.23 16.04
N ASN A 64 36.74 13.45 16.52
CA ASN A 64 35.90 14.09 17.53
C ASN A 64 34.47 14.34 17.02
N LEU A 65 34.33 14.68 15.74
CA LEU A 65 33.02 14.96 15.10
C LEU A 65 32.34 13.72 14.56
N PHE A 66 33.06 12.62 14.36
CA PHE A 66 32.58 11.46 13.60
C PHE A 66 31.20 10.94 14.06
N SER A 67 30.99 10.82 15.37
CA SER A 67 29.74 10.32 15.94
C SER A 67 28.65 11.40 16.11
N SER A 68 29.05 12.67 16.25
CA SER A 68 28.14 13.76 16.58
C SER A 68 27.71 14.58 15.38
N ASN A 69 28.59 14.78 14.41
CA ASN A 69 28.38 15.55 13.19
C ASN A 69 29.21 14.99 12.03
N PRO A 70 28.78 13.88 11.41
CA PRO A 70 29.52 13.26 10.31
C PRO A 70 29.75 14.18 9.11
N ALA A 71 28.85 15.12 8.86
CA ALA A 71 28.98 16.09 7.75
C ALA A 71 30.17 17.05 7.95
N ASP A 72 30.38 17.53 9.16
CA ASP A 72 31.53 18.34 9.46
C ASP A 72 32.82 17.51 9.58
N ALA A 73 32.75 16.29 10.11
CA ALA A 73 33.84 15.32 10.09
C ALA A 73 34.34 15.07 8.66
N ALA A 74 33.44 14.94 7.70
CA ALA A 74 33.76 14.74 6.28
C ALA A 74 34.66 15.86 5.70
N ARG A 75 34.49 17.09 6.14
CA ARG A 75 35.34 18.25 5.67
C ARG A 75 36.80 18.08 6.08
N PHE A 76 37.03 17.61 7.30
CA PHE A 76 38.39 17.34 7.79
C PHE A 76 38.96 16.09 7.10
N TYR A 77 38.20 14.99 7.02
CA TYR A 77 38.64 13.79 6.32
C TYR A 77 39.00 14.05 4.85
N ALA A 78 38.21 14.84 4.13
CA ALA A 78 38.43 15.14 2.71
C ALA A 78 39.76 15.85 2.41
N SER A 79 40.38 16.43 3.44
CA SER A 79 41.63 17.19 3.31
C SER A 79 42.84 16.39 3.84
N ILE A 80 42.69 15.13 4.24
CA ILE A 80 43.80 14.30 4.73
C ILE A 80 44.52 13.67 3.53
N ASP A 81 45.84 13.72 3.55
CA ASP A 81 46.69 12.98 2.64
C ASP A 81 46.86 11.55 3.16
N PHE A 82 46.14 10.60 2.57
CA PHE A 82 46.12 9.19 3.01
C PHE A 82 47.49 8.50 2.88
N ASP A 83 48.37 8.98 1.99
CA ASP A 83 49.73 8.42 1.85
C ASP A 83 50.62 8.72 3.05
N LYS A 84 50.32 9.81 3.77
CA LYS A 84 51.00 10.18 5.02
C LYS A 84 50.43 9.54 6.29
N VAL A 85 49.27 8.89 6.17
CA VAL A 85 48.66 8.17 7.31
C VAL A 85 49.45 6.90 7.64
N PRO A 86 49.79 6.66 8.93
CA PRO A 86 50.46 5.45 9.33
C PRO A 86 49.75 4.17 8.87
N PRO A 87 50.44 3.19 8.30
CA PRO A 87 49.82 1.98 7.72
C PRO A 87 48.83 1.25 8.65
N LYS A 88 49.15 1.23 9.96
CA LYS A 88 48.29 0.59 10.98
C LYS A 88 46.92 1.28 11.15
N MET A 89 46.82 2.57 10.85
CA MET A 89 45.61 3.38 10.99
C MET A 89 44.89 3.59 9.67
N ARG A 90 45.54 3.33 8.55
CA ARG A 90 45.05 3.67 7.21
C ARG A 90 43.70 3.02 6.90
N ALA A 91 43.53 1.73 7.23
CA ALA A 91 42.29 1.03 7.01
C ALA A 91 41.10 1.66 7.78
N ASP A 92 41.31 2.01 9.05
CA ASP A 92 40.26 2.61 9.87
C ASP A 92 39.87 4.00 9.38
N ILE A 93 40.88 4.84 9.14
CA ILE A 93 40.68 6.21 8.69
C ILE A 93 40.02 6.23 7.29
N LEU A 94 40.45 5.38 6.37
CA LEU A 94 39.93 5.30 5.03
C LEU A 94 38.44 4.89 5.05
N TYR A 95 38.10 3.90 5.84
CA TYR A 95 36.70 3.45 6.01
C TYR A 95 35.82 4.54 6.65
N LYS A 96 36.28 5.13 7.76
CA LYS A 96 35.54 6.22 8.44
C LYS A 96 35.37 7.45 7.58
N SER A 97 36.42 7.82 6.82
CA SER A 97 36.38 8.92 5.87
C SER A 97 35.32 8.69 4.79
N ALA A 98 35.33 7.49 4.18
CA ALA A 98 34.37 7.12 3.17
C ALA A 98 32.95 7.17 3.71
N TRP A 99 32.72 6.65 4.93
CA TRP A 99 31.42 6.67 5.58
C TRP A 99 30.94 8.10 5.86
N ALA A 100 31.77 8.94 6.47
CA ALA A 100 31.42 10.34 6.78
C ALA A 100 31.14 11.15 5.51
N ILE A 101 31.96 10.99 4.47
CA ILE A 101 31.80 11.67 3.18
C ILE A 101 30.54 11.20 2.45
N ALA A 102 30.16 9.91 2.59
CA ALA A 102 28.89 9.39 2.09
C ALA A 102 27.69 10.05 2.79
N GLN A 103 27.74 10.20 4.11
CA GLN A 103 26.72 10.92 4.89
C GLN A 103 26.61 12.40 4.51
N ALA A 104 27.74 13.04 4.18
CA ALA A 104 27.76 14.41 3.67
C ALA A 104 27.24 14.56 2.23
N GLY A 105 26.88 13.45 1.57
CA GLY A 105 26.29 13.44 0.23
C GLY A 105 27.30 13.44 -0.93
N ASN A 106 28.60 13.45 -0.68
CA ASN A 106 29.61 13.36 -1.73
C ASN A 106 29.87 11.91 -2.14
N ARG A 107 28.89 11.36 -2.86
CA ARG A 107 28.80 9.93 -3.22
C ARG A 107 29.97 9.45 -4.09
N GLY A 108 30.44 10.31 -4.99
CA GLY A 108 31.55 9.96 -5.91
C GLY A 108 32.88 9.77 -5.16
N VAL A 109 33.21 10.68 -4.26
CA VAL A 109 34.42 10.58 -3.44
C VAL A 109 34.32 9.41 -2.46
N ALA A 110 33.16 9.22 -1.83
CA ALA A 110 32.92 8.08 -0.94
C ALA A 110 33.13 6.74 -1.65
N ALA A 111 32.55 6.58 -2.85
CA ALA A 111 32.71 5.36 -3.64
C ALA A 111 34.17 5.09 -4.02
N LYS A 112 34.96 6.14 -4.33
CA LYS A 112 36.39 6.00 -4.61
C LYS A 112 37.14 5.51 -3.38
N LEU A 113 36.97 6.17 -2.22
CA LEU A 113 37.62 5.77 -0.97
C LEU A 113 37.25 4.34 -0.55
N LEU A 114 35.99 3.93 -0.74
CA LEU A 114 35.57 2.55 -0.51
C LEU A 114 36.24 1.56 -1.48
N THR A 115 36.48 1.98 -2.71
CA THR A 115 37.20 1.16 -3.70
C THR A 115 38.65 0.98 -3.26
N ASP A 116 39.32 2.03 -2.84
CA ASP A 116 40.68 1.99 -2.33
C ASP A 116 40.74 1.10 -1.07
N PHE A 117 39.80 1.26 -0.12
CA PHE A 117 39.67 0.41 1.05
C PHE A 117 39.51 -1.08 0.72
N ILE A 118 38.60 -1.41 -0.20
CA ILE A 118 38.30 -2.80 -0.60
C ILE A 118 39.52 -3.47 -1.28
N ASN A 119 40.27 -2.69 -2.08
CA ASN A 119 41.43 -3.19 -2.79
C ASN A 119 42.67 -3.34 -1.87
N ASP A 120 42.92 -2.36 -1.01
CA ASP A 120 44.11 -2.33 -0.17
C ASP A 120 43.98 -3.21 1.08
N PHE A 121 42.75 -3.42 1.56
CA PHE A 121 42.45 -4.17 2.78
C PHE A 121 41.44 -5.33 2.56
N PRO A 122 41.67 -6.25 1.61
CA PRO A 122 40.69 -7.27 1.22
C PRO A 122 40.33 -8.30 2.32
N LYS A 123 41.10 -8.31 3.43
CA LYS A 123 40.87 -9.17 4.60
C LYS A 123 40.28 -8.44 5.81
N ASP A 124 39.99 -7.14 5.66
CA ASP A 124 39.36 -6.36 6.73
C ASP A 124 37.96 -6.89 7.01
N PRO A 125 37.56 -7.07 8.28
CA PRO A 125 36.22 -7.58 8.62
C PRO A 125 35.08 -6.71 8.10
N ARG A 126 35.33 -5.43 7.83
CA ARG A 126 34.33 -4.46 7.33
C ARG A 126 34.15 -4.49 5.81
N ILE A 127 34.80 -5.40 5.08
CA ILE A 127 34.66 -5.50 3.60
C ILE A 127 33.20 -5.70 3.18
N CYS A 128 32.45 -6.50 3.92
CA CYS A 128 31.03 -6.71 3.66
C CYS A 128 30.23 -5.38 3.73
N GLU A 129 30.44 -4.62 4.78
CA GLU A 129 29.81 -3.31 4.98
C GLU A 129 30.28 -2.30 3.95
N ALA A 130 31.59 -2.28 3.63
CA ALA A 130 32.15 -1.39 2.63
C ALA A 130 31.59 -1.64 1.24
N LEU A 131 31.43 -2.89 0.82
CA LEU A 131 30.76 -3.26 -0.44
C LEU A 131 29.29 -2.80 -0.45
N THR A 132 28.55 -3.05 0.63
CA THR A 132 27.16 -2.62 0.72
C THR A 132 27.03 -1.10 0.63
N LEU A 133 27.89 -0.35 1.34
CA LEU A 133 27.90 1.11 1.29
C LEU A 133 28.30 1.62 -0.10
N ARG A 134 29.30 0.99 -0.77
CA ARG A 134 29.70 1.37 -2.12
C ARG A 134 28.58 1.09 -3.13
N GLY A 135 27.91 -0.05 -3.01
CA GLY A 135 26.73 -0.38 -3.79
C GLY A 135 25.63 0.67 -3.65
N ASP A 136 25.37 1.14 -2.41
CA ASP A 136 24.43 2.25 -2.16
C ASP A 136 24.87 3.55 -2.86
N MET A 137 26.17 3.86 -2.87
CA MET A 137 26.68 5.06 -3.59
C MET A 137 26.49 4.92 -5.09
N TYR A 138 26.76 3.75 -5.64
CA TYR A 138 26.54 3.45 -7.06
C TYR A 138 25.07 3.53 -7.44
N ALA A 139 24.16 2.93 -6.66
CA ALA A 139 22.73 3.00 -6.90
C ALA A 139 22.22 4.45 -6.92
N LYS A 140 22.62 5.27 -5.94
CA LYS A 140 22.25 6.69 -5.85
C LYS A 140 22.86 7.56 -6.95
N THR A 141 23.89 7.09 -7.63
CA THR A 141 24.54 7.76 -8.79
C THR A 141 24.17 7.14 -10.13
N LYS A 142 23.10 6.30 -10.15
CA LYS A 142 22.58 5.60 -11.33
C LYS A 142 23.56 4.62 -11.97
N LYS A 143 24.56 4.16 -11.25
CA LYS A 143 25.48 3.09 -11.62
C LYS A 143 24.95 1.76 -11.09
N GLU A 144 23.77 1.36 -11.59
CA GLU A 144 23.00 0.25 -11.03
C GLU A 144 23.66 -1.11 -11.26
N ALA A 145 24.39 -1.29 -12.38
CA ALA A 145 25.09 -2.53 -12.67
C ALA A 145 26.22 -2.76 -11.65
N GLU A 146 27.01 -1.73 -11.37
CA GLU A 146 28.08 -1.78 -10.37
C GLU A 146 27.52 -1.98 -8.95
N ALA A 147 26.37 -1.37 -8.66
CA ALA A 147 25.69 -1.56 -7.39
C ALA A 147 25.26 -3.02 -7.18
N LEU A 148 24.63 -3.62 -8.20
CA LEU A 148 24.22 -5.03 -8.18
C LEU A 148 25.40 -5.98 -8.04
N MET A 149 26.53 -5.71 -8.71
CA MET A 149 27.75 -6.50 -8.55
C MET A 149 28.25 -6.51 -7.11
N ASP A 150 28.22 -5.36 -6.43
CA ASP A 150 28.62 -5.29 -5.03
C ASP A 150 27.64 -6.01 -4.12
N PHE A 151 26.33 -5.82 -4.31
CA PHE A 151 25.29 -6.51 -3.51
C PHE A 151 25.33 -8.04 -3.71
N ASP A 152 25.48 -8.51 -4.95
CA ASP A 152 25.61 -9.94 -5.22
C ASP A 152 26.86 -10.55 -4.60
N ARG A 153 27.96 -9.81 -4.60
CA ARG A 153 29.18 -10.23 -3.90
C ARG A 153 28.99 -10.36 -2.40
N VAL A 154 28.25 -9.44 -1.78
CA VAL A 154 27.90 -9.48 -0.36
C VAL A 154 27.03 -10.71 -0.08
N ILE A 155 25.96 -10.89 -0.83
CA ILE A 155 25.00 -12.00 -0.68
C ILE A 155 25.72 -13.36 -0.81
N ALA A 156 26.60 -13.50 -1.80
CA ALA A 156 27.29 -14.75 -2.05
C ALA A 156 28.36 -15.11 -1.01
N ARG A 157 29.10 -14.10 -0.53
CA ARG A 157 30.26 -14.36 0.35
C ARG A 157 29.93 -14.27 1.84
N TRP A 158 28.95 -13.47 2.23
CA TRP A 158 28.55 -13.25 3.63
C TRP A 158 27.04 -13.39 3.84
N PRO A 159 26.44 -14.54 3.45
CA PRO A 159 24.98 -14.71 3.42
C PRO A 159 24.29 -14.56 4.78
N LYS A 160 25.03 -14.56 5.89
CA LYS A 160 24.49 -14.41 7.26
C LYS A 160 24.82 -13.05 7.89
N ALA A 161 25.58 -12.19 7.20
CA ALA A 161 25.91 -10.87 7.73
C ALA A 161 24.68 -9.95 7.66
N GLU A 162 24.56 -9.05 8.63
CA GLU A 162 23.48 -8.04 8.63
C GLU A 162 23.48 -7.19 7.34
N SER A 163 24.66 -6.87 6.83
CA SER A 163 24.83 -6.16 5.55
C SER A 163 24.23 -6.91 4.35
N ALA A 164 24.13 -8.26 4.41
CA ALA A 164 23.50 -9.03 3.35
C ALA A 164 21.99 -8.80 3.29
N ALA A 165 21.32 -8.60 4.42
CA ALA A 165 19.90 -8.21 4.42
C ALA A 165 19.68 -6.89 3.68
N ALA A 166 20.52 -5.89 3.94
CA ALA A 166 20.49 -4.62 3.21
C ALA A 166 20.80 -4.83 1.72
N ALA A 167 21.77 -5.67 1.38
CA ALA A 167 22.11 -5.96 -0.01
C ALA A 167 20.95 -6.61 -0.77
N TRP A 168 20.26 -7.60 -0.18
CA TRP A 168 19.03 -8.17 -0.74
C TRP A 168 17.97 -7.11 -1.00
N GLN A 169 17.67 -6.28 -0.01
CA GLN A 169 16.66 -5.22 -0.13
C GLN A 169 17.03 -4.21 -1.22
N ARG A 170 18.28 -3.74 -1.25
CA ARG A 170 18.73 -2.73 -2.22
C ARG A 170 18.74 -3.25 -3.64
N ALA A 171 19.18 -4.50 -3.84
CA ALA A 171 19.09 -5.15 -5.15
C ALA A 171 17.64 -5.26 -5.62
N ALA A 172 16.73 -5.70 -4.76
CA ALA A 172 15.30 -5.77 -5.07
C ALA A 172 14.72 -4.40 -5.45
N GLN A 173 15.09 -3.33 -4.74
CA GLN A 173 14.65 -1.96 -5.05
C GLN A 173 15.14 -1.48 -6.42
N ILE A 174 16.37 -1.83 -6.83
CA ILE A 174 16.87 -1.52 -8.18
C ILE A 174 16.01 -2.22 -9.24
N TYR A 175 15.74 -3.52 -9.08
CA TYR A 175 14.91 -4.26 -10.03
C TYR A 175 13.46 -3.77 -10.05
N ALA A 176 12.91 -3.38 -8.90
CA ALA A 176 11.59 -2.74 -8.83
C ALA A 176 11.56 -1.42 -9.63
N GLY A 177 12.61 -0.61 -9.52
CA GLY A 177 12.77 0.64 -10.30
C GLY A 177 12.88 0.41 -11.80
N ARG A 178 13.44 -0.71 -12.21
CA ARG A 178 13.52 -1.17 -13.62
C ARG A 178 12.24 -1.85 -14.11
N GLN A 179 11.26 -2.05 -13.25
CA GLN A 179 10.06 -2.84 -13.54
C GLN A 179 10.36 -4.31 -13.88
N ASP A 180 11.52 -4.82 -13.48
CA ASP A 180 11.89 -6.22 -13.58
C ASP A 180 11.31 -7.00 -12.39
N MET A 181 10.03 -7.37 -12.50
CA MET A 181 9.28 -7.99 -11.42
C MET A 181 9.83 -9.37 -11.04
N ALA A 182 10.41 -10.10 -12.00
CA ALA A 182 10.97 -11.43 -11.74
C ALA A 182 12.20 -11.37 -10.82
N ASN A 183 13.16 -10.50 -11.16
CA ASN A 183 14.34 -10.32 -10.33
C ASN A 183 13.98 -9.62 -9.00
N MET A 184 13.09 -8.63 -9.02
CA MET A 184 12.58 -8.00 -7.78
C MET A 184 12.03 -9.08 -6.82
N ALA A 185 11.17 -9.97 -7.30
CA ALA A 185 10.58 -11.02 -6.49
C ALA A 185 11.66 -11.95 -5.92
N LYS A 186 12.59 -12.43 -6.76
CA LYS A 186 13.71 -13.28 -6.35
C LYS A 186 14.50 -12.68 -5.18
N TYR A 187 14.81 -11.38 -5.23
CA TYR A 187 15.60 -10.74 -4.18
C TYR A 187 14.77 -10.46 -2.91
N TYR A 188 13.50 -10.09 -3.00
CA TYR A 188 12.65 -9.94 -1.80
C TYR A 188 12.32 -11.28 -1.15
N GLU A 189 12.08 -12.34 -1.92
CA GLU A 189 11.93 -13.71 -1.39
C GLU A 189 13.20 -14.16 -0.68
N GLY A 190 14.37 -13.90 -1.29
CA GLY A 190 15.66 -14.16 -0.67
C GLY A 190 15.86 -13.40 0.65
N LEU A 191 15.44 -12.14 0.72
CA LEU A 191 15.45 -11.37 1.98
C LEU A 191 14.58 -12.05 3.05
N ILE A 192 13.33 -12.37 2.74
CA ILE A 192 12.38 -12.96 3.68
C ILE A 192 12.88 -14.32 4.19
N GLN A 193 13.38 -15.17 3.29
CA GLN A 193 13.84 -16.51 3.62
C GLN A 193 15.11 -16.53 4.48
N ASN A 194 16.08 -15.68 4.13
CA ASN A 194 17.38 -15.67 4.82
C ASN A 194 17.39 -14.77 6.05
N PHE A 195 16.55 -13.76 6.11
CA PHE A 195 16.50 -12.77 7.18
C PHE A 195 15.08 -12.54 7.72
N PRO A 196 14.42 -13.58 8.27
CA PRO A 196 13.05 -13.45 8.80
C PRO A 196 12.95 -12.49 10.00
N LYS A 197 14.09 -12.08 10.57
CA LYS A 197 14.21 -11.09 11.65
C LYS A 197 14.80 -9.76 11.18
N ALA A 198 14.83 -9.50 9.88
CA ALA A 198 15.21 -8.19 9.36
C ALA A 198 14.26 -7.08 9.88
N SER A 199 14.62 -5.82 9.65
CA SER A 199 13.80 -4.72 10.14
C SER A 199 12.34 -4.87 9.66
N PRO A 200 11.33 -4.60 10.52
CA PRO A 200 9.92 -4.66 10.12
C PRO A 200 9.63 -3.85 8.87
N ALA A 201 10.27 -2.69 8.72
CA ALA A 201 10.10 -1.85 7.54
C ALA A 201 10.59 -2.51 6.24
N ALA A 202 11.73 -3.23 6.28
CA ALA A 202 12.26 -3.94 5.12
C ALA A 202 11.39 -5.14 4.73
N LEU A 203 10.93 -5.91 5.72
CA LEU A 203 10.03 -7.04 5.48
C LEU A 203 8.65 -6.58 5.01
N ALA A 204 8.11 -5.50 5.57
CA ALA A 204 6.84 -4.93 5.13
C ALA A 204 6.91 -4.47 3.66
N GLU A 205 8.00 -3.82 3.26
CA GLU A 205 8.23 -3.41 1.87
C GLU A 205 8.29 -4.63 0.95
N ALA A 206 9.06 -5.65 1.34
CA ALA A 206 9.20 -6.88 0.57
C ALA A 206 7.84 -7.56 0.35
N HIS A 207 7.09 -7.78 1.43
CA HIS A 207 5.76 -8.37 1.36
C HIS A 207 4.78 -7.52 0.54
N PHE A 208 4.79 -6.19 0.69
CA PHE A 208 3.90 -5.32 -0.08
C PHE A 208 4.18 -5.40 -1.59
N LEU A 209 5.45 -5.35 -2.00
CA LEU A 209 5.80 -5.38 -3.42
C LEU A 209 5.60 -6.77 -4.04
N LEU A 210 5.87 -7.85 -3.30
CA LEU A 210 5.54 -9.22 -3.72
C LEU A 210 4.02 -9.40 -3.87
N GLY A 211 3.24 -8.93 -2.89
CA GLY A 211 1.79 -9.01 -2.95
C GLY A 211 1.19 -8.23 -4.11
N ARG A 212 1.76 -7.07 -4.44
CA ARG A 212 1.35 -6.29 -5.61
C ARG A 212 1.73 -6.98 -6.92
N ALA A 213 2.94 -7.52 -7.02
CA ALA A 213 3.35 -8.28 -8.20
C ALA A 213 2.46 -9.52 -8.42
N ALA A 214 2.12 -10.24 -7.37
CA ALA A 214 1.19 -11.36 -7.42
C ALA A 214 -0.21 -10.92 -7.89
N PHE A 215 -0.71 -9.77 -7.41
CA PHE A 215 -1.98 -9.20 -7.87
C PHE A 215 -1.96 -8.92 -9.37
N ASP A 216 -0.91 -8.26 -9.86
CA ASP A 216 -0.76 -7.89 -11.27
C ASP A 216 -0.62 -9.14 -12.18
N GLN A 217 -0.09 -10.25 -11.65
CA GLN A 217 -0.01 -11.56 -12.32
C GLN A 217 -1.30 -12.38 -12.23
N GLY A 218 -2.29 -11.94 -11.45
CA GLY A 218 -3.55 -12.66 -11.23
C GLY A 218 -3.49 -13.73 -10.14
N ASP A 219 -2.39 -13.87 -9.42
CA ASP A 219 -2.30 -14.74 -8.23
C ASP A 219 -2.83 -14.01 -7.00
N PHE A 220 -4.15 -13.91 -6.95
CA PHE A 220 -4.84 -13.17 -5.87
C PHE A 220 -4.67 -13.82 -4.49
N LYS A 221 -4.42 -15.13 -4.42
CA LYS A 221 -4.20 -15.82 -3.14
C LYS A 221 -2.86 -15.44 -2.52
N SER A 222 -1.79 -15.52 -3.29
CA SER A 222 -0.46 -15.09 -2.85
C SER A 222 -0.45 -13.58 -2.55
N SER A 223 -1.15 -12.78 -3.38
CA SER A 223 -1.33 -11.35 -3.13
C SER A 223 -1.91 -11.07 -1.74
N ILE A 224 -3.03 -11.71 -1.39
CA ILE A 224 -3.69 -11.55 -0.08
C ILE A 224 -2.75 -11.93 1.07
N SER A 225 -2.04 -13.05 0.94
CA SER A 225 -1.10 -13.51 1.97
C SER A 225 0.01 -12.50 2.22
N HIS A 226 0.68 -12.05 1.16
CA HIS A 226 1.75 -11.06 1.28
C HIS A 226 1.23 -9.70 1.77
N MET A 227 0.07 -9.26 1.31
CA MET A 227 -0.54 -8.00 1.76
C MET A 227 -0.89 -8.03 3.26
N ALA A 228 -1.37 -9.16 3.79
CA ALA A 228 -1.66 -9.32 5.20
C ALA A 228 -0.40 -9.16 6.06
N GLU A 229 0.71 -9.77 5.65
CA GLU A 229 2.00 -9.62 6.32
C GLU A 229 2.51 -8.17 6.28
N ALA A 230 2.43 -7.52 5.11
CA ALA A 230 2.84 -6.12 4.97
C ALA A 230 2.04 -5.19 5.91
N LYS A 231 0.72 -5.38 6.01
CA LYS A 231 -0.14 -4.62 6.91
C LYS A 231 0.17 -4.89 8.38
N THR A 232 0.47 -6.14 8.73
CA THR A 232 0.83 -6.53 10.10
C THR A 232 2.12 -5.87 10.55
N LEU A 233 3.13 -5.82 9.66
CA LEU A 233 4.44 -5.27 9.94
C LEU A 233 4.48 -3.73 9.97
N ASP A 234 3.71 -3.06 9.09
CA ASP A 234 3.63 -1.60 9.03
C ASP A 234 2.22 -1.15 8.60
N PRO A 235 1.26 -1.14 9.56
CA PRO A 235 -0.12 -0.79 9.27
C PRO A 235 -0.32 0.67 8.86
N GLN A 236 0.55 1.58 9.34
CA GLN A 236 0.45 3.01 9.02
C GLN A 236 0.80 3.28 7.58
N LYS A 237 1.84 2.62 7.06
CA LYS A 237 2.30 2.83 5.69
C LYS A 237 1.48 2.07 4.66
N TYR A 238 1.09 0.84 4.95
CA TYR A 238 0.49 -0.06 3.95
C TYR A 238 -0.99 -0.36 4.17
N GLY A 239 -1.54 -0.08 5.36
CA GLY A 239 -2.88 -0.50 5.76
C GLY A 239 -3.98 -0.09 4.77
N GLU A 240 -4.00 1.16 4.33
CA GLU A 240 -4.99 1.65 3.36
C GLU A 240 -4.89 0.93 2.01
N GLN A 241 -3.68 0.82 1.47
CA GLN A 241 -3.46 0.19 0.16
C GLN A 241 -3.78 -1.30 0.20
N VAL A 242 -3.40 -1.96 1.28
CA VAL A 242 -3.71 -3.39 1.50
C VAL A 242 -5.22 -3.61 1.60
N ASN A 243 -5.96 -2.78 2.32
CA ASN A 243 -7.40 -2.92 2.44
C ASN A 243 -8.09 -2.79 1.07
N VAL A 244 -7.67 -1.83 0.23
CA VAL A 244 -8.21 -1.69 -1.13
C VAL A 244 -7.86 -2.91 -1.99
N LEU A 245 -6.60 -3.35 -2.00
CA LEU A 245 -6.17 -4.50 -2.81
C LEU A 245 -6.82 -5.81 -2.35
N SER A 246 -7.08 -5.95 -1.05
CA SER A 246 -7.82 -7.11 -0.53
C SER A 246 -9.25 -7.17 -1.07
N VAL A 247 -9.95 -6.04 -1.10
CA VAL A 247 -11.30 -5.95 -1.72
C VAL A 247 -11.24 -6.37 -3.18
N LEU A 248 -10.29 -5.84 -3.95
CA LEU A 248 -10.14 -6.18 -5.37
C LEU A 248 -9.81 -7.66 -5.55
N SER A 249 -8.92 -8.22 -4.74
CA SER A 249 -8.51 -9.62 -4.80
C SER A 249 -9.66 -10.58 -4.48
N TYR A 250 -10.41 -10.32 -3.41
CA TYR A 250 -11.56 -11.17 -3.06
C TYR A 250 -12.69 -11.07 -4.08
N HIS A 251 -12.90 -9.91 -4.70
CA HIS A 251 -13.83 -9.80 -5.82
C HIS A 251 -13.37 -10.65 -7.03
N LYS A 252 -12.07 -10.62 -7.38
CA LYS A 252 -11.53 -11.47 -8.46
C LYS A 252 -11.62 -12.96 -8.16
N LEU A 253 -11.47 -13.35 -6.89
CA LEU A 253 -11.67 -14.73 -6.42
C LEU A 253 -13.15 -15.13 -6.30
N GLN A 254 -14.08 -14.18 -6.46
CA GLN A 254 -15.53 -14.39 -6.26
C GLN A 254 -15.88 -14.91 -4.85
N ASP A 255 -15.07 -14.60 -3.85
CA ASP A 255 -15.30 -14.97 -2.46
C ASP A 255 -16.22 -13.95 -1.79
N VAL A 256 -17.52 -14.23 -1.80
CA VAL A 256 -18.59 -13.33 -1.30
C VAL A 256 -18.37 -12.95 0.17
N ASN A 257 -18.04 -13.94 1.01
CA ASN A 257 -17.90 -13.72 2.45
C ASN A 257 -16.67 -12.87 2.77
N LYS A 258 -15.54 -13.22 2.19
CA LYS A 258 -14.29 -12.48 2.38
C LYS A 258 -14.32 -11.08 1.75
N LEU A 259 -15.01 -10.92 0.64
CA LEU A 259 -15.25 -9.62 0.03
C LEU A 259 -16.07 -8.71 0.95
N LYS A 260 -17.15 -9.26 1.57
CA LYS A 260 -17.95 -8.52 2.55
C LYS A 260 -17.10 -8.05 3.73
N GLU A 261 -16.34 -8.96 4.35
CA GLU A 261 -15.43 -8.65 5.45
C GLU A 261 -14.40 -7.57 5.07
N ALA A 262 -13.81 -7.67 3.87
CA ALA A 262 -12.82 -6.72 3.38
C ALA A 262 -13.41 -5.33 3.13
N LEU A 263 -14.63 -5.23 2.57
CA LEU A 263 -15.34 -3.97 2.39
C LEU A 263 -15.71 -3.32 3.73
N GLU A 264 -16.15 -4.10 4.71
CA GLU A 264 -16.46 -3.60 6.05
C GLU A 264 -15.19 -3.10 6.77
N THR A 265 -14.08 -3.82 6.62
CA THR A 265 -12.78 -3.40 7.14
C THR A 265 -12.34 -2.08 6.48
N LEU A 266 -12.44 -1.97 5.16
CA LEU A 266 -12.10 -0.75 4.42
C LEU A 266 -12.96 0.43 4.86
N GLN A 267 -14.29 0.24 5.01
CA GLN A 267 -15.21 1.29 5.47
C GLN A 267 -14.89 1.76 6.89
N LYS A 268 -14.47 0.86 7.76
CA LYS A 268 -14.16 1.16 9.16
C LYS A 268 -12.80 1.83 9.32
N GLU A 269 -11.77 1.28 8.68
CA GLU A 269 -10.38 1.71 8.90
C GLU A 269 -9.97 2.86 7.97
N ASN A 270 -10.46 2.87 6.72
CA ASN A 270 -10.05 3.80 5.68
C ASN A 270 -11.26 4.33 4.89
N PRO A 271 -12.19 5.07 5.51
CA PRO A 271 -13.43 5.50 4.86
C PRO A 271 -13.20 6.38 3.62
N SER A 272 -12.13 7.17 3.58
CA SER A 272 -11.75 7.98 2.42
C SER A 272 -11.33 7.14 1.20
N ALA A 273 -10.78 5.96 1.44
CA ALA A 273 -10.31 5.07 0.37
C ALA A 273 -11.46 4.26 -0.28
N VAL A 274 -12.65 4.28 0.30
CA VAL A 274 -13.85 3.62 -0.25
C VAL A 274 -14.17 4.11 -1.67
N ALA A 275 -13.90 5.37 -1.98
CA ALA A 275 -14.08 5.94 -3.32
C ALA A 275 -13.17 5.31 -4.39
N ARG A 276 -12.14 4.57 -4.01
CA ARG A 276 -11.26 3.83 -4.94
C ARG A 276 -11.80 2.45 -5.32
N VAL A 277 -12.86 2.00 -4.65
CA VAL A 277 -13.49 0.71 -4.97
C VAL A 277 -14.43 0.92 -6.15
N PRO A 278 -14.25 0.19 -7.26
CA PRO A 278 -15.16 0.26 -8.39
C PRO A 278 -16.60 -0.12 -7.99
N ASP A 279 -17.59 0.69 -8.41
CA ASP A 279 -19.00 0.51 -8.03
C ASP A 279 -19.59 -0.83 -8.48
N VAL A 280 -18.99 -1.46 -9.48
CA VAL A 280 -19.37 -2.83 -9.90
C VAL A 280 -19.19 -3.84 -8.77
N ILE A 281 -18.27 -3.61 -7.84
CA ILE A 281 -17.98 -4.53 -6.73
C ILE A 281 -19.13 -4.57 -5.72
N PRO A 282 -19.57 -3.44 -5.12
CA PRO A 282 -20.75 -3.47 -4.26
C PRO A 282 -22.02 -3.91 -5.01
N ALA A 283 -22.18 -3.55 -6.30
CA ALA A 283 -23.29 -4.03 -7.11
C ALA A 283 -23.30 -5.56 -7.21
N TRP A 284 -22.15 -6.14 -7.55
CA TRP A 284 -21.98 -7.59 -7.64
C TRP A 284 -22.24 -8.27 -6.29
N LEU A 285 -21.64 -7.75 -5.21
CA LEU A 285 -21.84 -8.32 -3.87
C LEU A 285 -23.32 -8.28 -3.44
N GLY A 286 -24.01 -7.17 -3.70
CA GLY A 286 -25.42 -7.05 -3.40
C GLY A 286 -26.29 -8.08 -4.16
N LEU A 287 -25.98 -8.33 -5.44
CA LEU A 287 -26.66 -9.34 -6.24
C LEU A 287 -26.39 -10.77 -5.75
N GLN A 288 -25.14 -11.08 -5.39
CA GLN A 288 -24.80 -12.39 -4.81
C GLN A 288 -25.50 -12.60 -3.47
N ALA A 289 -25.50 -11.60 -2.60
CA ALA A 289 -26.19 -11.65 -1.31
C ALA A 289 -27.71 -11.88 -1.50
N TYR A 290 -28.32 -11.26 -2.50
CA TYR A 290 -29.73 -11.49 -2.83
C TYR A 290 -29.98 -12.95 -3.26
N GLY A 291 -29.12 -13.51 -4.12
CA GLY A 291 -29.20 -14.92 -4.51
C GLY A 291 -29.04 -15.88 -3.32
N MET A 292 -28.25 -15.51 -2.33
CA MET A 292 -28.05 -16.25 -1.08
C MET A 292 -29.13 -16.01 -0.03
N LYS A 293 -30.15 -15.17 -0.32
CA LYS A 293 -31.23 -14.75 0.58
C LYS A 293 -30.73 -13.92 1.81
N ASP A 294 -29.52 -13.38 1.78
CA ASP A 294 -29.03 -12.40 2.75
C ASP A 294 -29.54 -10.99 2.35
N LEU A 295 -30.82 -10.75 2.68
CA LEU A 295 -31.53 -9.57 2.22
C LEU A 295 -30.97 -8.25 2.80
N GLU A 296 -30.46 -8.27 4.04
CA GLU A 296 -29.87 -7.06 4.65
C GLU A 296 -28.54 -6.68 3.99
N THR A 297 -27.69 -7.65 3.71
CA THR A 297 -26.47 -7.42 2.94
C THR A 297 -26.78 -6.94 1.52
N ALA A 298 -27.78 -7.53 0.89
CA ALA A 298 -28.26 -7.12 -0.43
C ALA A 298 -28.73 -5.66 -0.43
N ASP A 299 -29.60 -5.25 0.53
CA ASP A 299 -30.06 -3.86 0.67
C ASP A 299 -28.91 -2.89 0.87
N LYS A 300 -27.95 -3.22 1.77
CA LYS A 300 -26.77 -2.39 2.06
C LYS A 300 -25.94 -2.12 0.79
N TYR A 301 -25.51 -3.17 0.11
CA TYR A 301 -24.54 -3.03 -0.98
C TYR A 301 -25.19 -2.62 -2.31
N MET A 302 -26.44 -3.02 -2.58
CA MET A 302 -27.20 -2.48 -3.71
C MET A 302 -27.50 -0.98 -3.51
N THR A 303 -27.81 -0.54 -2.29
CA THR A 303 -27.98 0.88 -1.98
C THR A 303 -26.71 1.66 -2.27
N TRP A 304 -25.55 1.16 -1.84
CA TRP A 304 -24.27 1.76 -2.15
C TRP A 304 -24.07 1.90 -3.67
N ALA A 305 -24.29 0.83 -4.42
CA ALA A 305 -24.14 0.82 -5.87
C ALA A 305 -25.04 1.84 -6.60
N THR A 306 -26.17 2.24 -5.99
CA THR A 306 -27.09 3.23 -6.60
C THR A 306 -26.68 4.68 -6.37
N GLN A 307 -25.73 4.95 -5.47
CA GLN A 307 -25.31 6.31 -5.12
C GLN A 307 -24.38 6.96 -6.16
N ASN A 308 -23.83 6.16 -7.08
CA ASN A 308 -22.87 6.64 -8.06
C ASN A 308 -23.42 6.56 -9.50
N ASP A 309 -23.12 7.58 -10.35
CA ASP A 309 -23.71 7.71 -11.69
C ASP A 309 -22.98 6.90 -12.77
N GLN A 310 -21.89 6.23 -12.48
CA GLN A 310 -21.06 5.53 -13.47
C GLN A 310 -21.63 4.19 -13.98
N LEU A 311 -22.63 3.62 -13.33
CA LEU A 311 -23.18 2.28 -13.63
C LEU A 311 -24.49 2.32 -14.43
N GLN A 312 -24.67 3.18 -15.41
CA GLN A 312 -25.96 3.39 -16.09
C GLN A 312 -26.62 2.09 -16.62
N ASN A 313 -25.84 1.17 -17.19
CA ASN A 313 -26.38 -0.10 -17.71
C ASN A 313 -26.76 -1.13 -16.64
N VAL A 314 -26.12 -1.06 -15.46
CA VAL A 314 -26.36 -2.01 -14.35
C VAL A 314 -27.42 -1.45 -13.38
N LYS A 315 -27.62 -0.12 -13.35
CA LYS A 315 -28.56 0.56 -12.43
C LYS A 315 -29.98 0.02 -12.52
N LYS A 316 -30.51 -0.25 -13.73
CA LYS A 316 -31.87 -0.79 -13.87
C LYS A 316 -32.03 -2.11 -13.13
N VAL A 317 -31.10 -3.03 -13.33
CA VAL A 317 -31.11 -4.35 -12.65
C VAL A 317 -31.00 -4.19 -11.14
N ILE A 318 -30.12 -3.29 -10.69
CA ILE A 318 -29.93 -3.03 -9.24
C ILE A 318 -31.20 -2.43 -8.64
N TRP A 319 -31.80 -1.41 -9.27
CA TRP A 319 -33.03 -0.79 -8.77
C TRP A 319 -34.19 -1.79 -8.66
N ARG A 320 -34.32 -2.69 -9.66
CA ARG A 320 -35.37 -3.72 -9.63
C ARG A 320 -35.15 -4.69 -8.45
N ASN A 321 -33.94 -5.24 -8.34
CA ASN A 321 -33.66 -6.19 -7.26
C ASN A 321 -33.74 -5.51 -5.88
N LEU A 322 -33.33 -4.25 -5.78
CA LEU A 322 -33.43 -3.47 -4.55
C LEU A 322 -34.89 -3.24 -4.13
N ALA A 323 -35.79 -3.02 -5.09
CA ALA A 323 -37.24 -2.94 -4.82
C ALA A 323 -37.75 -4.27 -4.23
N LYS A 324 -37.38 -5.43 -4.81
CA LYS A 324 -37.77 -6.77 -4.32
C LYS A 324 -37.17 -7.07 -2.94
N VAL A 325 -35.89 -6.77 -2.75
CA VAL A 325 -35.22 -6.94 -1.44
C VAL A 325 -35.95 -6.14 -0.36
N ARG A 326 -36.24 -4.88 -0.62
CA ARG A 326 -36.90 -3.99 0.34
C ARG A 326 -38.36 -4.34 0.57
N LEU A 327 -39.06 -4.83 -0.46
CA LEU A 327 -40.41 -5.42 -0.30
C LEU A 327 -40.37 -6.59 0.66
N ALA A 328 -39.46 -7.53 0.44
CA ALA A 328 -39.28 -8.69 1.32
C ALA A 328 -38.91 -8.31 2.77
N LEU A 329 -38.10 -7.26 2.93
CA LEU A 329 -37.74 -6.68 4.23
C LEU A 329 -38.85 -5.79 4.84
N ARG A 330 -39.99 -5.63 4.16
CA ARG A 330 -41.11 -4.74 4.55
C ARG A 330 -40.69 -3.25 4.70
N LYS A 331 -39.60 -2.83 4.04
CA LYS A 331 -39.14 -1.44 3.99
C LYS A 331 -39.88 -0.69 2.86
N TYR A 332 -41.21 -0.63 2.93
CA TYR A 332 -42.10 -0.27 1.82
C TYR A 332 -41.81 1.11 1.20
N ASP A 333 -41.58 2.15 2.03
CA ASP A 333 -41.29 3.49 1.48
C ASP A 333 -40.00 3.47 0.64
N ARG A 334 -38.95 2.83 1.13
CA ARG A 334 -37.68 2.68 0.41
C ARG A 334 -37.80 1.77 -0.81
N ALA A 335 -38.66 0.77 -0.74
CA ALA A 335 -38.99 -0.10 -1.85
C ALA A 335 -39.67 0.66 -2.97
N LEU A 336 -40.63 1.55 -2.64
CA LEU A 336 -41.35 2.40 -3.60
C LEU A 336 -40.38 3.33 -4.36
N VAL A 337 -39.42 3.92 -3.67
CA VAL A 337 -38.37 4.74 -4.30
C VAL A 337 -37.57 3.90 -5.31
N ALA A 338 -37.15 2.69 -4.93
CA ALA A 338 -36.39 1.82 -5.82
C ALA A 338 -37.21 1.38 -7.03
N SER A 339 -38.47 1.00 -6.84
CA SER A 339 -39.39 0.63 -7.92
C SER A 339 -39.64 1.79 -8.90
N ASN A 340 -39.85 3.01 -8.40
CA ASN A 340 -40.02 4.19 -9.25
C ASN A 340 -38.78 4.47 -10.07
N ASN A 341 -37.56 4.35 -9.51
CA ASN A 341 -36.32 4.50 -10.24
C ASN A 341 -36.13 3.44 -11.34
N PHE A 342 -36.54 2.20 -11.08
CA PHE A 342 -36.54 1.16 -12.11
C PHE A 342 -37.51 1.50 -13.26
N LEU A 343 -38.76 1.87 -12.93
CA LEU A 343 -39.83 2.11 -13.91
C LEU A 343 -39.65 3.41 -14.72
N LYS A 344 -38.86 4.35 -14.23
CA LYS A 344 -38.63 5.65 -14.91
C LYS A 344 -38.12 5.49 -16.33
N ASP A 345 -37.19 4.54 -16.52
CA ASP A 345 -36.47 4.38 -17.79
C ASP A 345 -36.69 2.96 -18.41
N GLU A 346 -37.71 2.19 -17.93
CA GLU A 346 -38.00 0.85 -18.44
C GLU A 346 -39.09 0.92 -19.54
N ASP A 347 -38.69 0.68 -20.78
CA ASP A 347 -39.59 0.78 -21.96
C ASP A 347 -40.11 -0.58 -22.45
N GLN A 348 -39.48 -1.70 -22.04
CA GLN A 348 -39.92 -3.02 -22.47
C GLN A 348 -41.21 -3.40 -21.76
N PRO A 349 -42.34 -3.66 -22.50
CA PRO A 349 -43.67 -3.87 -21.90
C PRO A 349 -43.70 -4.94 -20.82
N TYR A 350 -43.11 -6.11 -21.09
CA TYR A 350 -43.10 -7.22 -20.14
C TYR A 350 -42.29 -6.89 -18.85
N ARG A 351 -41.10 -6.30 -18.99
CA ARG A 351 -40.30 -5.91 -17.85
C ARG A 351 -40.91 -4.77 -17.04
N ARG A 352 -41.57 -3.84 -17.74
CA ARG A 352 -42.32 -2.76 -17.12
C ARG A 352 -43.50 -3.33 -16.29
N ALA A 353 -44.29 -4.24 -16.84
CA ALA A 353 -45.40 -4.90 -16.14
C ALA A 353 -44.91 -5.67 -14.93
N ASP A 354 -43.81 -6.41 -15.03
CA ASP A 354 -43.21 -7.15 -13.92
C ASP A 354 -42.70 -6.20 -12.80
N GLY A 355 -42.13 -5.03 -13.16
CA GLY A 355 -41.78 -3.98 -12.18
C GLY A 355 -43.04 -3.33 -11.57
N MET A 356 -44.13 -3.21 -12.31
CA MET A 356 -45.38 -2.68 -11.82
C MET A 356 -46.09 -3.67 -10.88
N LEU A 357 -45.92 -4.99 -11.05
CA LEU A 357 -46.34 -6.01 -10.09
C LEU A 357 -45.64 -5.80 -8.72
N ASP A 358 -44.30 -5.64 -8.73
CA ASP A 358 -43.56 -5.34 -7.50
C ASP A 358 -44.06 -4.02 -6.87
N LYS A 359 -44.33 -2.98 -7.67
CA LYS A 359 -44.84 -1.68 -7.19
C LYS A 359 -46.25 -1.81 -6.60
N ALA A 360 -47.15 -2.56 -7.22
CA ALA A 360 -48.50 -2.82 -6.70
C ALA A 360 -48.46 -3.52 -5.34
N SER A 361 -47.60 -4.53 -5.19
CA SER A 361 -47.35 -5.21 -3.92
C SER A 361 -46.78 -4.29 -2.84
N ILE A 362 -45.87 -3.39 -3.20
CA ILE A 362 -45.32 -2.37 -2.30
C ILE A 362 -46.41 -1.37 -1.84
N LEU A 363 -47.24 -0.91 -2.78
CA LEU A 363 -48.36 0.00 -2.48
C LEU A 363 -49.42 -0.64 -1.61
N LEU A 364 -49.71 -1.92 -1.83
CA LEU A 364 -50.55 -2.74 -0.95
C LEU A 364 -49.97 -2.78 0.48
N GLY A 365 -48.69 -3.06 0.63
CA GLY A 365 -48.02 -3.05 1.92
C GLY A 365 -48.04 -1.69 2.63
N LEU A 366 -48.12 -0.58 1.88
CA LEU A 366 -48.29 0.77 2.39
C LEU A 366 -49.76 1.14 2.72
N GLY A 367 -50.73 0.24 2.44
CA GLY A 367 -52.14 0.54 2.58
C GLY A 367 -52.74 1.47 1.53
N LYS A 368 -51.99 1.75 0.43
CA LYS A 368 -52.39 2.63 -0.66
C LYS A 368 -53.17 1.85 -1.71
N TYR A 369 -54.33 1.34 -1.34
CA TYR A 369 -55.08 0.36 -2.12
C TYR A 369 -55.50 0.85 -3.50
N ALA A 370 -55.96 2.14 -3.61
CA ALA A 370 -56.39 2.72 -4.88
C ALA A 370 -55.20 2.80 -5.89
N ASP A 371 -54.02 3.25 -5.42
CA ASP A 371 -52.81 3.33 -6.25
C ASP A 371 -52.28 1.95 -6.62
N ALA A 372 -52.34 0.97 -5.68
CA ALA A 372 -51.97 -0.40 -5.92
C ALA A 372 -52.81 -1.03 -7.01
N ARG A 373 -54.15 -0.89 -6.92
CA ARG A 373 -55.12 -1.40 -7.91
C ARG A 373 -54.84 -0.81 -9.29
N LYS A 374 -54.77 0.51 -9.37
CA LYS A 374 -54.46 1.21 -10.64
C LYS A 374 -53.16 0.72 -11.25
N THR A 375 -52.12 0.56 -10.44
CA THR A 375 -50.79 0.08 -10.92
C THR A 375 -50.90 -1.35 -11.48
N ALA A 376 -51.64 -2.24 -10.85
CA ALA A 376 -51.82 -3.61 -11.31
C ALA A 376 -52.69 -3.69 -12.60
N GLU A 377 -53.72 -2.86 -12.68
CA GLU A 377 -54.58 -2.75 -13.88
C GLU A 377 -53.81 -2.17 -15.07
N ASP A 378 -53.04 -1.10 -14.86
CA ASP A 378 -52.14 -0.50 -15.88
C ASP A 378 -51.12 -1.58 -16.37
N ALA A 379 -50.60 -2.41 -15.48
CA ALA A 379 -49.69 -3.51 -15.86
C ALA A 379 -50.39 -4.57 -16.76
N LEU A 380 -51.60 -4.94 -16.42
CA LEU A 380 -52.41 -5.87 -17.25
C LEU A 380 -52.74 -5.27 -18.64
N ALA A 381 -52.97 -3.96 -18.71
CA ALA A 381 -53.21 -3.25 -19.97
C ALA A 381 -52.02 -3.26 -20.95
N LEU A 382 -50.81 -3.66 -20.48
CA LEU A 382 -49.67 -3.86 -21.35
C LEU A 382 -49.71 -5.19 -22.13
N GLY A 383 -50.77 -5.96 -21.98
CA GLY A 383 -50.99 -7.21 -22.75
C GLY A 383 -50.12 -8.36 -22.30
N VAL A 384 -49.86 -8.47 -20.99
CA VAL A 384 -49.09 -9.58 -20.42
C VAL A 384 -49.97 -10.85 -20.25
N GLU A 385 -49.35 -11.98 -20.42
CA GLU A 385 -49.99 -13.31 -20.38
C GLU A 385 -49.26 -14.24 -19.39
N GLY A 386 -49.83 -15.43 -19.18
CA GLY A 386 -49.21 -16.50 -18.40
C GLY A 386 -48.94 -16.14 -16.92
N PRO A 387 -47.80 -16.56 -16.35
CA PRO A 387 -47.50 -16.40 -14.92
C PRO A 387 -47.53 -14.97 -14.40
N LEU A 388 -47.16 -14.00 -15.25
CA LEU A 388 -47.16 -12.59 -14.84
C LEU A 388 -48.58 -12.05 -14.72
N MET A 389 -49.49 -12.41 -15.66
CA MET A 389 -50.92 -12.09 -15.57
C MET A 389 -51.52 -12.70 -14.31
N ALA A 390 -51.26 -13.98 -14.04
CA ALA A 390 -51.70 -14.67 -12.84
C ALA A 390 -51.25 -13.93 -11.55
N SER A 391 -49.98 -13.57 -11.47
CA SER A 391 -49.43 -12.83 -10.32
C SER A 391 -50.10 -11.48 -10.11
N LEU A 392 -50.40 -10.74 -11.20
CA LEU A 392 -51.11 -9.46 -11.13
C LEU A 392 -52.55 -9.65 -10.66
N LYS A 393 -53.24 -10.75 -11.09
CA LYS A 393 -54.59 -11.09 -10.59
C LYS A 393 -54.54 -11.44 -9.10
N ILE A 394 -53.56 -12.19 -8.63
CA ILE A 394 -53.36 -12.45 -7.20
C ILE A 394 -53.26 -11.15 -6.42
N VAL A 395 -52.40 -10.22 -6.86
CA VAL A 395 -52.23 -8.92 -6.17
C VAL A 395 -53.55 -8.12 -6.17
N LEU A 396 -54.34 -8.14 -7.26
CA LEU A 396 -55.66 -7.51 -7.28
C LEU A 396 -56.62 -8.18 -6.28
N GLY A 397 -56.56 -9.51 -6.14
CA GLY A 397 -57.29 -10.28 -5.13
C GLY A 397 -56.86 -9.85 -3.71
N ASP A 398 -55.56 -9.76 -3.45
CA ASP A 398 -55.03 -9.35 -2.16
C ASP A 398 -55.47 -7.93 -1.79
N ILE A 399 -55.50 -7.02 -2.77
CA ILE A 399 -55.98 -5.62 -2.59
C ILE A 399 -57.46 -5.64 -2.24
N SER A 400 -58.30 -6.40 -2.98
CA SER A 400 -59.73 -6.50 -2.73
C SER A 400 -60.00 -7.14 -1.37
N TYR A 401 -59.24 -8.14 -1.00
CA TYR A 401 -59.32 -8.79 0.33
C TYR A 401 -58.98 -7.80 1.47
N ALA A 402 -57.90 -7.00 1.29
CA ALA A 402 -57.52 -5.99 2.25
C ALA A 402 -58.59 -4.88 2.39
N GLU A 403 -59.28 -4.54 1.31
CA GLU A 403 -60.45 -3.64 1.32
C GLU A 403 -61.75 -4.31 1.85
N LYS A 404 -61.72 -5.58 2.24
CA LYS A 404 -62.87 -6.39 2.66
C LYS A 404 -63.95 -6.60 1.57
N LYS A 405 -63.54 -6.51 0.30
CA LYS A 405 -64.39 -6.79 -0.88
C LYS A 405 -64.22 -8.25 -1.28
N PHE A 406 -64.75 -9.15 -0.45
CA PHE A 406 -64.45 -10.59 -0.57
C PHE A 406 -64.97 -11.25 -1.85
N ASP A 407 -66.12 -10.79 -2.38
CA ASP A 407 -66.65 -11.30 -3.66
C ASP A 407 -65.76 -10.94 -4.84
N GLU A 408 -65.18 -9.75 -4.83
CA GLU A 408 -64.24 -9.29 -5.85
C GLU A 408 -62.89 -10.00 -5.73
N ALA A 409 -62.42 -10.22 -4.50
CA ALA A 409 -61.19 -10.99 -4.23
C ALA A 409 -61.34 -12.42 -4.75
N ALA A 410 -62.48 -13.09 -4.46
CA ALA A 410 -62.76 -14.45 -4.93
C ALA A 410 -62.73 -14.57 -6.48
N LYS A 411 -63.27 -13.56 -7.17
CA LYS A 411 -63.23 -13.53 -8.65
C LYS A 411 -61.81 -13.43 -9.17
N HIS A 412 -60.95 -12.58 -8.58
CA HIS A 412 -59.54 -12.43 -8.99
C HIS A 412 -58.75 -13.71 -8.76
N TYR A 413 -58.92 -14.39 -7.61
CA TYR A 413 -58.26 -15.65 -7.32
C TYR A 413 -58.80 -16.79 -8.20
N GLY A 414 -60.11 -16.82 -8.51
CA GLY A 414 -60.72 -17.83 -9.38
C GLY A 414 -60.17 -17.82 -10.80
N VAL A 415 -59.97 -16.65 -11.39
CA VAL A 415 -59.27 -16.53 -12.69
C VAL A 415 -57.87 -17.11 -12.65
N THR A 416 -57.17 -16.96 -11.54
CA THR A 416 -55.82 -17.50 -11.38
C THR A 416 -55.85 -19.03 -11.29
N ASP A 417 -56.81 -19.61 -10.56
CA ASP A 417 -56.99 -21.06 -10.45
C ASP A 417 -57.26 -21.69 -11.82
N GLU A 418 -58.14 -21.11 -12.63
CA GLU A 418 -58.42 -21.56 -13.99
C GLU A 418 -57.20 -21.51 -14.91
N LEU A 419 -56.35 -20.47 -14.79
CA LEU A 419 -55.12 -20.36 -15.55
C LEU A 419 -54.10 -21.44 -15.21
N PHE A 420 -53.95 -21.79 -13.94
CA PHE A 420 -53.03 -22.86 -13.49
C PHE A 420 -53.50 -24.25 -13.83
N VAL A 421 -54.84 -24.51 -13.83
CA VAL A 421 -55.41 -25.80 -14.19
C VAL A 421 -55.25 -26.14 -15.66
N ASN A 422 -55.24 -25.11 -16.53
CA ASN A 422 -55.19 -25.30 -17.98
C ASN A 422 -53.76 -25.20 -18.59
N ASP A 423 -52.76 -24.88 -17.81
CA ASP A 423 -51.36 -24.76 -18.27
C ASP A 423 -50.52 -25.90 -17.70
N ASP A 424 -50.22 -26.90 -18.57
CA ASP A 424 -49.43 -28.09 -18.19
C ASP A 424 -47.99 -27.77 -17.75
N GLU A 425 -47.44 -26.58 -18.13
CA GLU A 425 -46.14 -26.12 -17.69
C GLU A 425 -46.14 -25.59 -16.24
N LEU A 426 -47.32 -25.21 -15.72
CA LEU A 426 -47.51 -24.66 -14.37
C LEU A 426 -47.94 -25.72 -13.35
N LYS A 427 -48.25 -26.96 -13.78
CA LYS A 427 -48.56 -28.06 -12.84
C LYS A 427 -47.32 -28.42 -12.01
N PRO A 428 -47.46 -28.65 -10.69
CA PRO A 428 -46.36 -29.20 -9.89
C PRO A 428 -45.85 -30.47 -10.58
N LYS A 429 -44.56 -30.51 -10.90
CA LYS A 429 -43.90 -31.76 -11.30
C LYS A 429 -43.74 -32.58 -10.02
N ASP A 430 -44.42 -33.72 -9.91
CA ASP A 430 -44.25 -34.69 -8.83
C ASP A 430 -42.82 -35.13 -8.64
#